data_aabd22b1d0dedd9a5955c6e71000b4d9
#
_entry.id   aabd22b1d0dedd9a5955c6e71000b4d9
#
_cell.length_a   1.000
_cell.length_b   1.000
_cell.length_c   1.000
_cell.angle_alpha   90.00
_cell.angle_beta   90.00
_cell.angle_gamma   90.00
#
_symmetry.space_group_name_H-M   'P 1'
#
loop_
_entity.id
_entity.type
_entity.pdbx_description
1 polymer ?
#
loop_
_entity_poly.entity_id
_entity_poly.type
_entity_poly.pdbx_seq_one_letter_code
_entity_poly.pdbx_strand_id
1 'polypeptide(L)'
;EEFLKALKELQKKGMKDLILDLQGNGGGYLNAAIDLANEFLGQKELIVYTEGRSAQRSEFFAKGNGNFRNGRLVVLVDEYSASASEIVTGAIQDWDRGVVVGRRSFGKGLVQRPIDLPDGSMIRLTIARYYTPAGRCIQKPYDSSINEKPGKGKSSESSIEKYNQDLIDRYNHG
;
A
#
# COMPACT_ATOMS: atom_id res chain seq x y z
N GLU A 1 -16.24 -6.63 -1.91
CA GLU A 1 -17.54 -7.27 -1.61
C GLU A 1 -17.41 -8.36 -0.54
N GLU A 2 -16.44 -9.30 -0.66
CA GLU A 2 -16.23 -10.41 0.29
C GLU A 2 -15.98 -9.95 1.71
N PHE A 3 -15.06 -8.98 1.90
CA PHE A 3 -14.77 -8.40 3.22
C PHE A 3 -16.04 -7.86 3.90
N LEU A 4 -16.84 -7.08 3.19
CA LEU A 4 -18.07 -6.50 3.74
C LEU A 4 -19.10 -7.57 4.13
N LYS A 5 -19.19 -8.63 3.35
CA LYS A 5 -20.06 -9.78 3.68
C LYS A 5 -19.60 -10.45 4.96
N ALA A 6 -18.30 -10.78 5.06
CA ALA A 6 -17.72 -11.39 6.25
C ALA A 6 -17.88 -10.49 7.49
N LEU A 7 -17.60 -9.19 7.36
CA LEU A 7 -17.75 -8.21 8.43
C LEU A 7 -19.19 -8.21 8.98
N LYS A 8 -20.18 -8.10 8.10
CA LYS A 8 -21.60 -8.11 8.47
C LYS A 8 -22.03 -9.42 9.14
N GLU A 9 -21.54 -10.56 8.67
CA GLU A 9 -21.80 -11.85 9.28
C GLU A 9 -21.21 -11.96 10.70
N LEU A 10 -19.99 -11.50 10.89
CA LEU A 10 -19.34 -11.46 12.20
C LEU A 10 -20.06 -10.51 13.19
N GLN A 11 -20.49 -9.35 12.70
CA GLN A 11 -21.27 -8.40 13.51
C GLN A 11 -22.61 -9.00 13.95
N LYS A 12 -23.31 -9.72 13.09
CA LYS A 12 -24.55 -10.46 13.46
C LYS A 12 -24.31 -11.52 14.51
N LYS A 13 -23.09 -12.09 14.60
CA LYS A 13 -22.67 -13.05 15.62
C LYS A 13 -22.17 -12.37 16.91
N GLY A 14 -22.26 -11.05 17.00
CA GLY A 14 -21.89 -10.29 18.19
C GLY A 14 -20.42 -9.85 18.25
N MET A 15 -19.71 -9.82 17.12
CA MET A 15 -18.34 -9.31 17.06
C MET A 15 -18.29 -7.85 17.54
N LYS A 16 -17.36 -7.56 18.45
CA LYS A 16 -17.08 -6.22 18.98
C LYS A 16 -15.71 -5.71 18.60
N ASP A 17 -14.76 -6.61 18.43
CA ASP A 17 -13.36 -6.34 18.13
C ASP A 17 -12.94 -7.09 16.87
N LEU A 18 -12.05 -6.50 16.09
CA LEU A 18 -11.61 -7.04 14.80
C LEU A 18 -10.08 -7.11 14.75
N ILE A 19 -9.60 -8.26 14.30
CA ILE A 19 -8.23 -8.42 13.83
C ILE A 19 -8.30 -8.51 12.30
N LEU A 20 -7.69 -7.54 11.63
CA LEU A 20 -7.52 -7.53 10.18
C LEU A 20 -6.11 -8.05 9.86
N ASP A 21 -6.03 -9.24 9.31
CA ASP A 21 -4.75 -9.85 8.92
C ASP A 21 -4.42 -9.48 7.46
N LEU A 22 -3.34 -8.72 7.29
CA LEU A 22 -2.77 -8.33 6.00
C LEU A 22 -1.36 -8.92 5.80
N GLN A 23 -0.95 -9.89 6.62
CA GLN A 23 0.30 -10.60 6.44
C GLN A 23 0.29 -11.36 5.10
N GLY A 24 1.38 -11.32 4.37
CA GLY A 24 1.47 -11.91 3.03
C GLY A 24 0.63 -11.21 1.95
N ASN A 25 -0.10 -10.15 2.27
CA ASN A 25 -0.97 -9.46 1.32
C ASN A 25 -0.20 -8.40 0.51
N GLY A 26 0.15 -8.72 -0.73
CA GLY A 26 0.88 -7.85 -1.67
C GLY A 26 0.09 -6.63 -2.17
N GLY A 27 -1.14 -6.44 -1.70
CA GLY A 27 -2.00 -5.32 -2.06
C GLY A 27 -2.98 -5.62 -3.20
N GLY A 28 -3.30 -4.60 -3.98
CA GLY A 28 -4.30 -4.67 -5.05
C GLY A 28 -4.62 -3.29 -5.61
N TYR A 29 -5.85 -3.08 -6.00
CA TYR A 29 -6.30 -1.82 -6.58
C TYR A 29 -6.44 -0.72 -5.52
N LEU A 30 -6.08 0.51 -5.90
CA LEU A 30 -6.21 1.70 -5.05
C LEU A 30 -7.65 1.88 -4.54
N ASN A 31 -8.64 1.73 -5.41
CA ASN A 31 -10.04 1.89 -5.02
C ASN A 31 -10.46 0.86 -3.96
N ALA A 32 -9.96 -0.37 -4.04
CA ALA A 32 -10.23 -1.40 -3.03
C ALA A 32 -9.61 -1.04 -1.67
N ALA A 33 -8.41 -0.45 -1.67
CA ALA A 33 -7.80 0.06 -0.44
C ALA A 33 -8.60 1.22 0.18
N ILE A 34 -9.08 2.16 -0.66
CA ILE A 34 -9.91 3.28 -0.23
C ILE A 34 -11.22 2.78 0.36
N ASP A 35 -11.90 1.85 -0.32
CA ASP A 35 -13.16 1.28 0.15
C ASP A 35 -12.97 0.50 1.46
N LEU A 36 -11.87 -0.25 1.60
CA LEU A 36 -11.56 -0.97 2.83
C LEU A 36 -11.24 -0.02 3.99
N ALA A 37 -10.39 0.99 3.76
CA ALA A 37 -10.07 2.00 4.79
C ALA A 37 -11.31 2.78 5.23
N ASN A 38 -12.23 3.07 4.29
CA ASN A 38 -13.49 3.75 4.59
C ASN A 38 -14.37 2.99 5.60
N GLU A 39 -14.24 1.66 5.69
CA GLU A 39 -14.99 0.88 6.69
C GLU A 39 -14.61 1.21 8.14
N PHE A 40 -13.42 1.76 8.34
CA PHE A 40 -12.83 2.03 9.65
C PHE A 40 -12.77 3.51 10.00
N LEU A 41 -12.73 4.40 9.02
CA LEU A 41 -12.43 5.82 9.19
C LEU A 41 -13.68 6.70 9.24
N GLY A 42 -13.53 7.86 9.88
CA GLY A 42 -14.55 8.89 9.98
C GLY A 42 -14.70 9.70 8.68
N GLN A 43 -15.76 10.50 8.63
CA GLN A 43 -16.02 11.35 7.47
C GLN A 43 -14.92 12.41 7.29
N LYS A 44 -14.45 12.59 6.05
CA LYS A 44 -13.38 13.54 5.67
C LYS A 44 -12.01 13.22 6.25
N GLU A 45 -11.81 12.07 6.87
CA GLU A 45 -10.47 11.61 7.21
C GLU A 45 -9.72 11.22 5.92
N LEU A 46 -8.53 11.78 5.75
CA LEU A 46 -7.68 11.48 4.59
C LEU A 46 -7.21 10.02 4.67
N ILE A 47 -7.37 9.26 3.60
CA ILE A 47 -6.89 7.87 3.53
C ILE A 47 -5.47 7.83 2.98
N VAL A 48 -5.26 8.49 1.85
CA VAL A 48 -4.00 8.50 1.12
C VAL A 48 -3.99 9.71 0.18
N TYR A 49 -2.83 10.23 -0.12
CA TYR A 49 -2.66 11.11 -1.27
C TYR A 49 -1.54 10.66 -2.17
N THR A 50 -1.61 11.09 -3.42
CA THR A 50 -0.57 10.86 -4.42
C THR A 50 0.03 12.19 -4.85
N GLU A 51 1.35 12.22 -5.04
CA GLU A 51 2.06 13.39 -5.51
C GLU A 51 3.29 12.97 -6.32
N GLY A 52 3.60 13.70 -7.38
CA GLY A 52 4.74 13.43 -8.24
C GLY A 52 5.33 14.70 -8.82
N ARG A 53 6.51 14.59 -9.45
CA ARG A 53 7.21 15.74 -10.03
C ARG A 53 6.35 16.52 -11.05
N SER A 54 5.57 15.79 -11.85
CA SER A 54 4.70 16.36 -12.90
C SER A 54 3.23 15.97 -12.69
N ALA A 55 2.90 15.29 -11.59
CA ALA A 55 1.55 14.93 -11.21
C ALA A 55 1.14 15.75 -9.99
N GLN A 56 0.06 16.50 -10.13
CA GLN A 56 -0.50 17.27 -9.03
C GLN A 56 -0.95 16.34 -7.90
N ARG A 57 -0.94 16.86 -6.69
CA ARG A 57 -1.44 16.16 -5.50
C ARG A 57 -2.91 15.81 -5.68
N SER A 58 -3.24 14.54 -5.48
CA SER A 58 -4.59 14.01 -5.48
C SER A 58 -4.87 13.33 -4.15
N GLU A 59 -5.95 13.71 -3.49
CA GLU A 59 -6.30 13.29 -2.14
C GLU A 59 -7.55 12.40 -2.16
N PHE A 60 -7.55 11.37 -1.32
CA PHE A 60 -8.65 10.42 -1.20
C PHE A 60 -9.12 10.37 0.25
N PHE A 61 -10.37 10.72 0.48
CA PHE A 61 -10.97 10.86 1.80
C PHE A 61 -11.99 9.77 2.07
N ALA A 62 -12.15 9.43 3.34
CA ALA A 62 -13.21 8.56 3.81
C ALA A 62 -14.57 9.27 3.77
N LYS A 63 -15.59 8.51 3.42
CA LYS A 63 -16.98 8.97 3.35
C LYS A 63 -17.67 8.96 4.72
N GLY A 64 -17.11 8.25 5.70
CA GLY A 64 -17.64 8.14 7.04
C GLY A 64 -18.91 7.28 7.17
N ASN A 65 -19.18 6.45 6.18
CA ASN A 65 -20.32 5.53 6.17
C ASN A 65 -19.93 4.07 6.36
N GLY A 66 -18.70 3.83 6.87
CA GLY A 66 -18.17 2.50 7.11
C GLY A 66 -18.87 1.75 8.23
N ASN A 67 -18.84 0.43 8.16
CA ASN A 67 -19.58 -0.46 9.07
C ASN A 67 -18.82 -0.78 10.37
N PHE A 68 -17.52 -0.46 10.46
CA PHE A 68 -16.69 -0.75 11.64
C PHE A 68 -15.86 0.47 12.07
N ARG A 69 -16.51 1.60 12.26
CA ARG A 69 -15.85 2.84 12.74
C ARG A 69 -15.58 2.83 14.25
N ASN A 70 -16.33 2.03 14.99
CA ASN A 70 -16.19 1.85 16.43
C ASN A 70 -15.78 0.40 16.73
N GLY A 71 -15.21 0.18 17.90
CA GLY A 71 -14.67 -1.12 18.29
C GLY A 71 -13.15 -1.17 18.17
N ARG A 72 -12.53 -2.11 18.86
CA ARG A 72 -11.06 -2.25 18.81
C ARG A 72 -10.65 -2.89 17.49
N LEU A 73 -9.64 -2.29 16.85
CA LEU A 73 -9.09 -2.75 15.60
C LEU A 73 -7.59 -3.03 15.76
N VAL A 74 -7.18 -4.23 15.38
CA VAL A 74 -5.78 -4.61 15.25
C VAL A 74 -5.52 -4.97 13.79
N VAL A 75 -4.44 -4.45 13.21
CA VAL A 75 -3.99 -4.79 11.87
C VAL A 75 -2.67 -5.54 11.97
N LEU A 76 -2.63 -6.77 11.42
CA LEU A 76 -1.41 -7.55 11.34
C LEU A 76 -0.73 -7.32 10.00
N VAL A 77 0.58 -7.08 10.03
CA VAL A 77 1.41 -6.85 8.84
C VAL A 77 2.74 -7.57 8.93
N ASP A 78 3.31 -7.85 7.78
CA ASP A 78 4.66 -8.39 7.65
C ASP A 78 5.43 -7.75 6.48
N GLU A 79 6.61 -8.26 6.19
CA GLU A 79 7.48 -7.79 5.11
C GLU A 79 6.91 -8.00 3.71
N TYR A 80 5.85 -8.80 3.56
CA TYR A 80 5.14 -9.05 2.30
C TYR A 80 3.88 -8.19 2.16
N SER A 81 3.44 -7.54 3.23
CA SER A 81 2.35 -6.57 3.19
C SER A 81 2.77 -5.36 2.34
N ALA A 82 2.13 -5.14 1.19
CA ALA A 82 2.59 -4.17 0.21
C ALA A 82 1.45 -3.34 -0.42
N SER A 83 1.80 -2.16 -0.96
CA SER A 83 0.92 -1.35 -1.82
C SER A 83 -0.43 -1.00 -1.17
N ALA A 84 -1.56 -1.52 -1.66
CA ALA A 84 -2.89 -1.28 -1.10
C ALA A 84 -2.99 -1.63 0.40
N SER A 85 -2.33 -2.70 0.85
CA SER A 85 -2.26 -3.07 2.27
C SER A 85 -1.54 -2.01 3.10
N GLU A 86 -0.49 -1.38 2.55
CA GLU A 86 0.24 -0.31 3.21
C GLU A 86 -0.56 1.00 3.26
N ILE A 87 -1.39 1.27 2.25
CA ILE A 87 -2.34 2.40 2.25
C ILE A 87 -3.34 2.26 3.40
N VAL A 88 -4.00 1.10 3.51
CA VAL A 88 -4.97 0.83 4.58
C VAL A 88 -4.30 0.92 5.96
N THR A 89 -3.18 0.23 6.13
CA THR A 89 -2.43 0.21 7.40
C THR A 89 -1.94 1.61 7.79
N GLY A 90 -1.40 2.36 6.84
CA GLY A 90 -0.90 3.72 7.06
C GLY A 90 -2.01 4.68 7.48
N ALA A 91 -3.18 4.58 6.85
CA ALA A 91 -4.33 5.39 7.22
C ALA A 91 -4.84 5.07 8.63
N ILE A 92 -4.98 3.77 8.96
CA ILE A 92 -5.41 3.33 10.29
C ILE A 92 -4.42 3.79 11.37
N GLN A 93 -3.12 3.69 11.09
CA GLN A 93 -2.05 4.10 12.00
C GLN A 93 -2.03 5.62 12.22
N ASP A 94 -2.10 6.41 11.16
CA ASP A 94 -1.97 7.86 11.23
C ASP A 94 -3.17 8.54 11.90
N TRP A 95 -4.34 7.91 11.88
CA TRP A 95 -5.54 8.36 12.58
C TRP A 95 -5.72 7.74 13.98
N ASP A 96 -4.75 6.98 14.48
CA ASP A 96 -4.87 6.23 15.74
C ASP A 96 -6.15 5.39 15.83
N ARG A 97 -6.68 4.96 14.66
CA ARG A 97 -7.92 4.21 14.58
C ARG A 97 -7.77 2.78 15.11
N GLY A 98 -6.58 2.24 15.06
CA GLY A 98 -6.28 0.88 15.50
C GLY A 98 -4.79 0.65 15.72
N VAL A 99 -4.46 -0.49 16.32
CA VAL A 99 -3.09 -0.88 16.60
C VAL A 99 -2.54 -1.69 15.43
N VAL A 100 -1.38 -1.30 14.93
CA VAL A 100 -0.64 -2.05 13.90
C VAL A 100 0.42 -2.91 14.57
N VAL A 101 0.38 -4.21 14.31
CA VAL A 101 1.27 -5.20 14.91
C VAL A 101 1.98 -6.01 13.82
N GLY A 102 3.24 -6.27 14.00
CA GLY A 102 4.02 -7.11 13.10
C GLY A 102 5.38 -6.54 12.73
N ARG A 103 5.87 -6.86 11.55
CA ARG A 103 7.16 -6.41 11.03
C ARG A 103 6.99 -5.25 10.05
N ARG A 104 8.11 -4.59 9.72
CA ARG A 104 8.10 -3.52 8.73
C ARG A 104 7.59 -4.05 7.39
N SER A 105 6.61 -3.36 6.81
CA SER A 105 6.01 -3.69 5.54
C SER A 105 6.97 -3.49 4.35
N PHE A 106 6.58 -3.96 3.19
CA PHE A 106 7.41 -4.03 1.98
C PHE A 106 7.95 -2.66 1.54
N GLY A 107 7.11 -1.64 1.52
CA GLY A 107 7.46 -0.29 1.06
C GLY A 107 7.24 -0.07 -0.44
N LYS A 108 6.12 -0.55 -1.01
CA LYS A 108 5.72 -0.35 -2.40
C LYS A 108 4.74 0.82 -2.52
N GLY A 109 5.27 2.01 -2.73
CA GLY A 109 4.50 3.25 -2.77
C GLY A 109 4.56 4.00 -4.10
N LEU A 110 4.74 3.32 -5.23
CA LEU A 110 4.80 3.95 -6.56
C LEU A 110 3.45 3.88 -7.27
N VAL A 111 3.04 5.01 -7.86
CA VAL A 111 1.93 5.10 -8.80
C VAL A 111 2.47 4.92 -10.20
N GLN A 112 2.06 3.83 -10.86
CA GLN A 112 2.51 3.51 -12.20
C GLN A 112 1.34 3.63 -13.19
N ARG A 113 1.60 4.24 -14.33
CA ARG A 113 0.66 4.38 -15.43
C ARG A 113 1.14 3.56 -16.63
N PRO A 114 0.33 2.65 -17.16
CA PRO A 114 0.63 2.00 -18.42
C PRO A 114 0.46 3.01 -19.58
N ILE A 115 1.37 2.95 -20.53
CA ILE A 115 1.34 3.73 -21.78
C ILE A 115 1.53 2.74 -22.91
N ASP A 116 0.52 2.58 -23.74
CA ASP A 116 0.58 1.73 -24.91
C ASP A 116 1.39 2.43 -26.01
N LEU A 117 2.23 1.67 -26.70
CA LEU A 117 3.03 2.14 -27.81
C LEU A 117 2.44 1.69 -29.16
N PRO A 118 2.75 2.39 -30.28
CA PRO A 118 2.17 2.08 -31.60
C PRO A 118 2.48 0.68 -32.12
N ASP A 119 3.54 0.05 -31.63
CA ASP A 119 3.96 -1.31 -31.99
C ASP A 119 3.26 -2.41 -31.17
N GLY A 120 2.32 -2.03 -30.29
CA GLY A 120 1.60 -2.94 -29.39
C GLY A 120 2.34 -3.28 -28.10
N SER A 121 3.54 -2.75 -27.89
CA SER A 121 4.25 -2.85 -26.62
C SER A 121 3.70 -1.84 -25.58
N MET A 122 4.07 -2.00 -24.32
CA MET A 122 3.60 -1.14 -23.23
C MET A 122 4.76 -0.70 -22.33
N ILE A 123 4.77 0.56 -21.96
CA ILE A 123 5.67 1.09 -20.93
C ILE A 123 4.88 1.33 -19.64
N ARG A 124 5.41 0.90 -18.49
CA ARG A 124 4.90 1.28 -17.17
C ARG A 124 5.73 2.41 -16.61
N LEU A 125 5.19 3.62 -16.64
CA LEU A 125 5.85 4.82 -16.17
C LEU A 125 5.43 5.14 -14.74
N THR A 126 6.41 5.32 -13.84
CA THR A 126 6.14 5.88 -12.50
C THR A 126 5.87 7.37 -12.62
N ILE A 127 4.68 7.81 -12.18
CA ILE A 127 4.22 9.19 -12.29
C ILE A 127 4.08 9.89 -10.94
N ALA A 128 3.89 9.13 -9.85
CA ALA A 128 3.70 9.69 -8.50
C ALA A 128 4.09 8.66 -7.44
N ARG A 129 4.07 9.10 -6.18
CA ARG A 129 4.21 8.26 -4.99
C ARG A 129 2.97 8.35 -4.13
N TYR A 130 2.73 7.31 -3.34
CA TYR A 130 1.71 7.28 -2.31
C TYR A 130 2.25 7.81 -0.99
N TYR A 131 1.45 8.62 -0.31
CA TYR A 131 1.73 9.17 1.00
C TYR A 131 0.57 8.91 1.96
N THR A 132 0.90 8.59 3.20
CA THR A 132 -0.08 8.41 4.28
C THR A 132 -0.65 9.78 4.71
N PRO A 133 -1.75 9.81 5.48
CA PRO A 133 -2.33 11.07 5.97
C PRO A 133 -1.34 12.00 6.67
N ALA A 134 -0.40 11.46 7.45
CA ALA A 134 0.64 12.23 8.14
C ALA A 134 1.82 12.64 7.22
N GLY A 135 1.75 12.36 5.91
CA GLY A 135 2.78 12.76 4.95
C GLY A 135 3.96 11.79 4.83
N ARG A 136 3.88 10.60 5.40
CA ARG A 136 4.93 9.59 5.24
C ARG A 136 4.87 8.97 3.85
N CYS A 137 5.97 8.98 3.12
CA CYS A 137 6.08 8.28 1.85
C CYS A 137 6.06 6.77 2.08
N ILE A 138 5.12 6.05 1.45
CA ILE A 138 5.03 4.59 1.54
C ILE A 138 6.22 3.93 0.84
N GLN A 139 6.74 4.54 -0.24
CA GLN A 139 7.86 3.99 -0.98
C GLN A 139 9.12 3.92 -0.13
N LYS A 140 9.65 2.72 0.05
CA LYS A 140 10.96 2.51 0.65
C LYS A 140 12.03 3.22 -0.18
N PRO A 141 12.95 3.99 0.42
CA PRO A 141 14.06 4.59 -0.31
C PRO A 141 14.86 3.51 -1.05
N TYR A 142 15.24 3.80 -2.28
CA TYR A 142 16.22 2.97 -2.98
C TYR A 142 17.55 3.11 -2.26
N ASP A 143 18.29 2.02 -2.19
CA ASP A 143 19.59 2.00 -1.53
C ASP A 143 20.50 3.03 -2.22
N SER A 144 21.11 3.94 -1.44
CA SER A 144 21.94 5.02 -1.95
C SER A 144 23.20 4.54 -2.67
N SER A 145 23.55 3.27 -2.53
CA SER A 145 24.65 2.63 -3.28
C SER A 145 24.36 2.54 -4.80
N ILE A 146 23.09 2.71 -5.24
CA ILE A 146 22.72 2.74 -6.67
C ILE A 146 22.91 4.14 -7.28
N ASN A 147 23.11 5.18 -6.46
CA ASN A 147 23.31 6.57 -6.89
C ASN A 147 24.80 6.99 -7.00
N GLU A 148 25.73 6.06 -6.99
CA GLU A 148 27.09 6.39 -7.41
C GLU A 148 27.09 6.69 -8.92
N LYS A 149 27.56 7.90 -9.23
CA LYS A 149 27.60 8.53 -10.55
C LYS A 149 27.97 7.55 -11.67
N PRO A 150 27.39 7.68 -12.87
CA PRO A 150 27.80 6.91 -14.05
C PRO A 150 29.23 7.34 -14.45
N GLY A 151 30.19 6.60 -13.92
CA GLY A 151 31.60 6.88 -14.18
C GLY A 151 32.49 5.77 -13.62
N LYS A 152 32.25 4.55 -14.04
CA LYS A 152 33.11 3.38 -14.24
C LYS A 152 32.30 2.09 -14.14
N GLY A 153 31.83 1.65 -15.28
CA GLY A 153 31.56 0.28 -15.70
C GLY A 153 31.18 -0.79 -14.67
N LYS A 154 29.95 -0.72 -14.13
CA LYS A 154 29.17 -1.92 -13.80
C LYS A 154 27.76 -1.66 -14.27
N SER A 155 27.28 -2.50 -15.17
CA SER A 155 25.99 -2.33 -15.86
C SER A 155 24.83 -2.29 -14.87
N SER A 156 23.90 -1.33 -15.08
CA SER A 156 22.64 -1.20 -14.34
C SER A 156 21.76 -2.48 -14.38
N GLU A 157 22.02 -3.38 -15.32
CA GLU A 157 21.38 -4.68 -15.45
C GLU A 157 21.60 -5.58 -14.25
N SER A 158 22.81 -5.64 -13.70
CA SER A 158 23.12 -6.54 -12.57
C SER A 158 22.39 -6.17 -11.27
N SER A 159 22.03 -4.90 -11.08
CA SER A 159 21.32 -4.42 -9.88
C SER A 159 19.81 -4.67 -9.97
N ILE A 160 19.24 -4.55 -11.17
CA ILE A 160 17.84 -4.87 -11.46
C ILE A 160 17.62 -6.38 -11.43
N GLU A 161 18.54 -7.16 -11.99
CA GLU A 161 18.50 -8.61 -11.97
C GLU A 161 18.61 -9.15 -10.53
N LYS A 162 19.50 -8.61 -9.71
CA LYS A 162 19.64 -9.00 -8.30
C LYS A 162 18.40 -8.64 -7.49
N TYR A 163 17.79 -7.48 -7.74
CA TYR A 163 16.54 -7.08 -7.09
C TYR A 163 15.37 -7.99 -7.50
N ASN A 164 15.27 -8.31 -8.79
CA ASN A 164 14.25 -9.22 -9.31
C ASN A 164 14.46 -10.65 -8.81
N GLN A 165 15.71 -11.11 -8.71
CA GLN A 165 16.03 -12.43 -8.18
C GLN A 165 15.71 -12.54 -6.68
N ASP A 166 16.05 -11.51 -5.89
CA ASP A 166 15.69 -11.42 -4.47
C ASP A 166 14.16 -11.44 -4.24
N LEU A 167 13.41 -10.84 -5.15
CA LEU A 167 11.95 -10.89 -5.18
C LEU A 167 11.43 -12.31 -5.49
N ILE A 168 12.00 -12.96 -6.50
CA ILE A 168 11.63 -14.32 -6.94
C ILE A 168 11.96 -15.34 -5.83
N ASP A 169 13.14 -15.21 -5.23
CA ASP A 169 13.59 -16.10 -4.15
C ASP A 169 12.71 -15.97 -2.90
N ARG A 170 12.23 -14.76 -2.60
CA ARG A 170 11.27 -14.52 -1.49
C ARG A 170 9.87 -15.05 -1.79
N TYR A 171 9.47 -15.12 -3.06
CA TYR A 171 8.19 -15.69 -3.47
C TYR A 171 8.21 -17.21 -3.49
N ASN A 172 9.38 -17.83 -3.76
CA ASN A 172 9.50 -19.29 -3.92
C ASN A 172 9.87 -20.04 -2.63
N HIS A 173 10.28 -19.33 -1.58
CA HIS A 173 10.74 -19.92 -0.30
C HIS A 173 9.93 -19.43 0.93
N GLY A 174 8.72 -18.90 0.69
CA GLY A 174 7.75 -18.52 1.73
C GLY A 174 6.73 -19.61 2.03
#